data_f1bd46c3fd8c1af4ed0828d4e4512d30
#
_entry.id   f1bd46c3fd8c1af4ed0828d4e4512d30
#
_cell.length_a   1.000
_cell.length_b   1.000
_cell.length_c   1.000
_cell.angle_alpha   90.00
_cell.angle_beta   90.00
_cell.angle_gamma   90.00
#
_symmetry.space_group_name_H-M   'P 1'
#
loop_
_entity.id
_entity.type
_entity.pdbx_description
1 polymer ?
#
loop_
_entity_poly.entity_id
_entity_poly.type
_entity_poly.pdbx_seq_one_letter_code
_entity_poly.pdbx_strand_id
1 'polypeptide(L)'
;MKLIELQIKNFGCIDENGITIKIDDIVVLIGPNNVGKTTSIRAYEMFANSGTILKIDDFYQNNENNPVEIAGVFGEITNEDKQQIGEKWIYKNNDKQDVIKYKWRWEKSGVKGEKYSWYDKEGKWEKGGMGGWDSKIASCIPVPLKISPFDDSIQLENKIVELLTSAVKENVKNDQSKVAKLLDQVNDLANEVKKQIAEELNKTTSRLQKNLNEVFPEHNVDIAPQADKIEVDKILATGTHLN
;
A
#
# COMPACT_ATOMS: atom_id res chain seq x y z
N MET A 1 10.75 14.55 2.31
CA MET A 1 9.47 14.93 2.95
C MET A 1 9.05 13.83 3.90
N LYS A 2 8.61 14.16 5.15
CA LYS A 2 8.24 13.21 6.22
C LYS A 2 6.91 13.66 6.87
N LEU A 3 6.03 12.72 7.21
CA LEU A 3 4.84 13.02 8.03
C LEU A 3 5.30 13.42 9.45
N ILE A 4 4.92 14.60 9.90
CA ILE A 4 5.32 15.16 11.21
C ILE A 4 4.16 15.36 12.16
N GLU A 5 2.92 15.35 11.67
CA GLU A 5 1.72 15.52 12.49
C GLU A 5 0.52 14.84 11.85
N LEU A 6 -0.29 14.19 12.67
CA LEU A 6 -1.58 13.60 12.30
C LEU A 6 -2.70 14.24 13.13
N GLN A 7 -3.71 14.78 12.47
CA GLN A 7 -4.89 15.38 13.09
C GLN A 7 -6.11 14.53 12.77
N ILE A 8 -6.92 14.21 13.77
CA ILE A 8 -8.06 13.31 13.66
C ILE A 8 -9.29 13.98 14.26
N LYS A 9 -10.43 13.97 13.55
CA LYS A 9 -11.72 14.50 14.02
C LYS A 9 -12.87 13.56 13.66
N ASN A 10 -13.83 13.46 14.57
CA ASN A 10 -15.08 12.68 14.39
C ASN A 10 -14.88 11.21 14.03
N PHE A 11 -13.78 10.59 14.47
CA PHE A 11 -13.42 9.22 14.13
C PHE A 11 -13.48 8.30 15.36
N GLY A 12 -14.32 7.27 15.31
CA GLY A 12 -14.49 6.31 16.39
C GLY A 12 -14.89 7.00 17.70
N CYS A 13 -14.04 6.97 18.73
CA CYS A 13 -14.27 7.66 20.00
C CYS A 13 -13.73 9.10 20.07
N ILE A 14 -13.11 9.60 18.99
CA ILE A 14 -12.58 10.96 18.89
C ILE A 14 -13.68 11.89 18.38
N ASP A 15 -14.00 12.92 19.12
CA ASP A 15 -15.07 13.88 18.85
C ASP A 15 -14.71 14.97 17.83
N GLU A 16 -15.54 16.00 17.74
CA GLU A 16 -15.38 17.16 16.85
C GLU A 16 -14.21 18.06 17.23
N ASN A 17 -13.80 18.11 18.52
CA ASN A 17 -12.62 18.85 18.95
C ASN A 17 -11.37 18.20 18.37
N GLY A 18 -11.41 16.87 18.21
CA GLY A 18 -10.34 16.09 17.61
C GLY A 18 -9.10 15.98 18.48
N ILE A 19 -8.11 15.33 17.94
CA ILE A 19 -6.78 15.21 18.54
C ILE A 19 -5.71 15.50 17.50
N THR A 20 -4.56 15.96 17.99
CA THR A 20 -3.35 16.16 17.19
C THR A 20 -2.24 15.33 17.78
N ILE A 21 -1.63 14.48 16.96
CA ILE A 21 -0.51 13.60 17.32
C ILE A 21 0.71 14.09 16.56
N LYS A 22 1.76 14.47 17.29
CA LYS A 22 3.08 14.70 16.68
C LYS A 22 3.71 13.37 16.34
N ILE A 23 4.20 13.25 15.12
CA ILE A 23 4.83 12.04 14.59
C ILE A 23 6.34 12.26 14.60
N ASP A 24 7.03 11.40 15.29
CA ASP A 24 8.48 11.30 15.34
C ASP A 24 8.90 9.87 14.99
N ASP A 25 10.17 9.52 15.14
CA ASP A 25 10.67 8.16 14.89
C ASP A 25 10.00 7.12 15.79
N ILE A 26 9.65 7.53 17.03
CA ILE A 26 8.90 6.71 17.99
C ILE A 26 7.77 7.51 18.57
N VAL A 27 6.55 7.00 18.47
CA VAL A 27 5.35 7.57 19.10
C VAL A 27 4.78 6.57 20.11
N VAL A 28 4.65 6.98 21.36
CA VAL A 28 4.11 6.13 22.43
C VAL A 28 2.76 6.69 22.87
N LEU A 29 1.69 5.89 22.69
CA LEU A 29 0.35 6.24 23.13
C LEU A 29 0.05 5.57 24.47
N ILE A 30 -0.04 6.36 25.55
CA ILE A 30 -0.28 5.89 26.90
C ILE A 30 -1.65 6.41 27.39
N GLY A 31 -2.35 5.60 28.16
CA GLY A 31 -3.62 5.99 28.77
C GLY A 31 -4.48 4.77 29.14
N PRO A 32 -5.60 4.96 29.84
CA PRO A 32 -6.54 3.91 30.19
C PRO A 32 -7.17 3.28 28.94
N ASN A 33 -7.95 2.21 29.15
CA ASN A 33 -8.70 1.59 28.04
C ASN A 33 -9.80 2.56 27.56
N ASN A 34 -10.13 2.45 26.27
CA ASN A 34 -11.16 3.23 25.59
C ASN A 34 -10.90 4.75 25.43
N VAL A 35 -9.69 5.24 25.67
CA VAL A 35 -9.34 6.66 25.44
C VAL A 35 -8.92 7.00 24.00
N GLY A 36 -9.05 6.06 23.05
CA GLY A 36 -8.79 6.33 21.64
C GLY A 36 -7.40 5.93 21.14
N LYS A 37 -6.56 5.23 21.92
CA LYS A 37 -5.24 4.78 21.44
C LYS A 37 -5.32 3.94 20.17
N THR A 38 -6.13 2.89 20.19
CA THR A 38 -6.36 2.02 19.01
C THR A 38 -7.07 2.76 17.88
N THR A 39 -7.99 3.67 18.22
CA THR A 39 -8.67 4.55 17.26
C THR A 39 -7.68 5.44 16.52
N SER A 40 -6.69 5.99 17.21
CA SER A 40 -5.64 6.81 16.60
C SER A 40 -4.77 6.03 15.62
N ILE A 41 -4.39 4.80 15.98
CA ILE A 41 -3.63 3.91 15.09
C ILE A 41 -4.48 3.57 13.85
N ARG A 42 -5.75 3.24 14.05
CA ARG A 42 -6.67 2.96 12.94
C ARG A 42 -6.90 4.18 12.04
N ALA A 43 -6.97 5.38 12.61
CA ALA A 43 -7.04 6.61 11.81
C ALA A 43 -5.81 6.78 10.92
N TYR A 44 -4.61 6.47 11.42
CA TYR A 44 -3.40 6.44 10.60
C TYR A 44 -3.50 5.42 9.46
N GLU A 45 -3.99 4.20 9.72
CA GLU A 45 -4.22 3.18 8.69
C GLU A 45 -5.17 3.70 7.59
N MET A 46 -6.28 4.37 7.98
CA MET A 46 -7.23 4.94 7.02
C MET A 46 -6.63 6.09 6.19
N PHE A 47 -5.80 6.91 6.81
CA PHE A 47 -5.08 7.99 6.16
C PHE A 47 -4.05 7.45 5.14
N ALA A 48 -3.25 6.45 5.54
CA ALA A 48 -2.24 5.81 4.71
C ALA A 48 -2.84 5.07 3.49
N ASN A 49 -4.04 4.50 3.65
CA ASN A 49 -4.74 3.79 2.59
C ASN A 49 -5.56 4.71 1.64
N SER A 50 -5.15 5.97 1.53
CA SER A 50 -5.65 6.91 0.51
C SER A 50 -7.17 7.05 0.45
N GLY A 51 -7.80 7.33 1.59
CA GLY A 51 -9.23 7.64 1.64
C GLY A 51 -10.14 6.43 1.40
N THR A 52 -9.78 5.27 1.93
CA THR A 52 -10.60 4.04 1.90
C THR A 52 -12.03 4.27 2.40
N ILE A 53 -12.91 3.30 2.18
CA ILE A 53 -14.31 3.38 2.60
C ILE A 53 -14.42 3.17 4.12
N LEU A 54 -15.09 4.08 4.82
CA LEU A 54 -15.41 3.96 6.23
C LEU A 54 -16.80 3.33 6.45
N LYS A 55 -16.95 2.64 7.59
CA LYS A 55 -18.24 2.12 8.07
C LYS A 55 -18.88 3.14 9.01
N ILE A 56 -20.17 2.96 9.32
CA ILE A 56 -20.87 3.82 10.27
C ILE A 56 -20.21 3.82 11.66
N ASP A 57 -19.68 2.68 12.10
CA ASP A 57 -18.98 2.54 13.39
C ASP A 57 -17.66 3.32 13.45
N ASP A 58 -17.18 3.82 12.31
CA ASP A 58 -15.99 4.67 12.22
C ASP A 58 -16.31 6.15 12.52
N PHE A 59 -17.59 6.53 12.44
CA PHE A 59 -18.05 7.88 12.77
C PHE A 59 -18.28 8.03 14.28
N TYR A 60 -17.91 9.17 14.83
CA TYR A 60 -18.12 9.44 16.24
C TYR A 60 -19.62 9.31 16.61
N GLN A 61 -19.91 8.47 17.60
CA GLN A 61 -21.29 8.13 18.02
C GLN A 61 -22.17 7.60 16.87
N ASN A 62 -21.62 6.99 15.85
CA ASN A 62 -22.31 6.52 14.65
C ASN A 62 -23.13 7.63 13.94
N ASN A 63 -22.68 8.88 14.05
CA ASN A 63 -23.37 10.06 13.55
C ASN A 63 -22.67 10.64 12.32
N GLU A 64 -23.33 10.55 11.17
CA GLU A 64 -22.81 11.08 9.89
C GLU A 64 -23.06 12.59 9.70
N ASN A 65 -23.73 13.28 10.63
CA ASN A 65 -23.93 14.72 10.51
C ASN A 65 -22.61 15.49 10.63
N ASN A 66 -21.62 14.89 11.28
CA ASN A 66 -20.29 15.43 11.43
C ASN A 66 -19.32 14.58 10.60
N PRO A 67 -18.73 15.13 9.53
CA PRO A 67 -17.80 14.38 8.68
C PRO A 67 -16.55 13.96 9.44
N VAL A 68 -16.06 12.76 9.14
CA VAL A 68 -14.74 12.32 9.60
C VAL A 68 -13.66 13.07 8.84
N GLU A 69 -12.68 13.60 9.54
CA GLU A 69 -11.51 14.24 8.93
C GLU A 69 -10.22 13.71 9.53
N ILE A 70 -9.31 13.26 8.67
CA ILE A 70 -7.96 12.84 9.05
C ILE A 70 -6.97 13.62 8.19
N ALA A 71 -6.18 14.48 8.82
CA ALA A 71 -5.23 15.35 8.15
C ALA A 71 -3.80 15.00 8.53
N GLY A 72 -2.88 15.05 7.57
CA GLY A 72 -1.45 14.93 7.77
C GLY A 72 -0.74 16.23 7.44
N VAL A 73 0.23 16.59 8.27
CA VAL A 73 1.20 17.66 8.02
C VAL A 73 2.54 17.03 7.70
N PHE A 74 3.15 17.44 6.61
CA PHE A 74 4.44 16.94 6.14
C PHE A 74 5.48 18.05 6.20
N GLY A 75 6.61 17.74 6.81
CA GLY A 75 7.79 18.59 6.88
C GLY A 75 8.97 17.99 6.13
N GLU A 76 10.17 18.53 6.41
CA GLU A 76 11.42 18.12 5.77
C GLU A 76 11.32 18.15 4.22
N ILE A 77 10.74 19.23 3.69
CA ILE A 77 10.49 19.41 2.27
C ILE A 77 11.80 19.74 1.56
N THR A 78 12.26 18.86 0.68
CA THR A 78 13.48 19.05 -0.12
C THR A 78 13.24 20.03 -1.28
N ASN A 79 14.32 20.52 -1.91
CA ASN A 79 14.20 21.38 -3.10
C ASN A 79 13.53 20.64 -4.27
N GLU A 80 13.75 19.35 -4.41
CA GLU A 80 13.07 18.52 -5.41
C GLU A 80 11.56 18.42 -5.10
N ASP A 81 11.20 18.24 -3.83
CA ASP A 81 9.81 18.27 -3.40
C ASP A 81 9.15 19.61 -3.76
N LYS A 82 9.83 20.74 -3.51
CA LYS A 82 9.31 22.08 -3.83
C LYS A 82 9.04 22.29 -5.32
N GLN A 83 9.97 21.84 -6.18
CA GLN A 83 9.80 21.94 -7.63
C GLN A 83 8.60 21.15 -8.14
N GLN A 84 8.37 20.03 -7.56
CA GLN A 84 7.29 19.15 -7.93
C GLN A 84 5.94 19.57 -7.34
N ILE A 85 5.80 19.97 -6.04
CA ILE A 85 4.56 20.36 -5.34
C ILE A 85 4.03 21.71 -5.83
N GLY A 86 4.94 22.58 -6.20
CA GLY A 86 4.65 23.96 -6.47
C GLY A 86 4.51 24.78 -5.16
N GLU A 87 5.02 26.00 -5.19
CA GLU A 87 5.09 26.88 -4.05
C GLU A 87 3.71 27.25 -3.46
N LYS A 88 2.64 27.06 -4.20
CA LYS A 88 1.27 27.38 -3.77
C LYS A 88 0.89 26.66 -2.48
N TRP A 89 1.32 25.41 -2.31
CA TRP A 89 0.89 24.53 -1.23
C TRP A 89 1.84 24.51 -0.04
N ILE A 90 3.01 25.13 -0.18
CA ILE A 90 4.03 25.17 0.85
C ILE A 90 3.82 26.42 1.71
N TYR A 91 3.82 26.23 3.02
CA TYR A 91 3.72 27.33 3.96
C TYR A 91 4.66 27.12 5.17
N LYS A 92 4.84 28.14 5.97
CA LYS A 92 5.65 28.06 7.19
C LYS A 92 4.78 27.70 8.38
N ASN A 93 5.14 26.63 9.09
CA ASN A 93 4.54 26.32 10.37
C ASN A 93 5.02 27.29 11.48
N ASN A 94 4.55 27.10 12.72
CA ASN A 94 4.94 27.93 13.87
C ASN A 94 6.45 27.89 14.14
N ASP A 95 7.12 26.80 13.78
CA ASP A 95 8.57 26.61 13.93
C ASP A 95 9.35 27.15 12.72
N LYS A 96 8.69 27.90 11.82
CA LYS A 96 9.24 28.48 10.57
C LYS A 96 9.76 27.43 9.57
N GLN A 97 9.35 26.18 9.70
CA GLN A 97 9.68 25.12 8.76
C GLN A 97 8.72 25.11 7.58
N ASP A 98 9.21 24.78 6.39
CA ASP A 98 8.38 24.57 5.22
C ASP A 98 7.57 23.28 5.40
N VAL A 99 6.26 23.38 5.29
CA VAL A 99 5.33 22.26 5.44
C VAL A 99 4.24 22.30 4.39
N ILE A 100 3.64 21.16 4.15
CA ILE A 100 2.38 21.01 3.41
C ILE A 100 1.37 20.29 4.29
N LYS A 101 0.09 20.49 4.00
CA LYS A 101 -0.98 19.84 4.74
C LYS A 101 -2.08 19.39 3.79
N TYR A 102 -2.52 18.14 3.93
CA TYR A 102 -3.71 17.65 3.25
C TYR A 102 -4.52 16.76 4.17
N LYS A 103 -5.80 16.53 3.83
CA LYS A 103 -6.69 15.64 4.58
C LYS A 103 -7.54 14.79 3.65
N TRP A 104 -7.97 13.66 4.24
CA TRP A 104 -9.10 12.90 3.76
C TRP A 104 -10.32 13.27 4.58
N ARG A 105 -11.45 13.42 3.92
CA ARG A 105 -12.73 13.77 4.52
C ARG A 105 -13.81 12.81 4.03
N TRP A 106 -14.54 12.23 4.96
CA TRP A 106 -15.66 11.34 4.69
C TRP A 106 -16.94 12.00 5.18
N GLU A 107 -17.84 12.29 4.25
CA GLU A 107 -19.15 12.88 4.56
C GLU A 107 -20.15 11.82 5.06
N LYS A 108 -20.00 10.56 4.57
CA LYS A 108 -20.91 9.45 4.87
C LYS A 108 -20.16 8.13 4.92
N SER A 109 -20.74 7.16 5.62
CA SER A 109 -20.30 5.77 5.57
C SER A 109 -20.58 5.14 4.19
N GLY A 110 -19.84 4.10 3.85
CA GLY A 110 -19.97 3.40 2.56
C GLY A 110 -19.44 4.15 1.35
N VAL A 111 -18.90 5.36 1.54
CA VAL A 111 -18.34 6.18 0.46
C VAL A 111 -16.84 6.38 0.69
N LYS A 112 -16.09 6.43 -0.40
CA LYS A 112 -14.66 6.74 -0.36
C LYS A 112 -14.43 8.19 0.10
N GLY A 113 -13.43 8.39 0.95
CA GLY A 113 -13.03 9.73 1.38
C GLY A 113 -12.60 10.63 0.24
N GLU A 114 -12.85 11.90 0.38
CA GLU A 114 -12.43 12.95 -0.54
C GLU A 114 -11.18 13.65 -0.02
N LYS A 115 -10.25 13.94 -0.94
CA LYS A 115 -9.00 14.62 -0.61
C LYS A 115 -9.18 16.13 -0.64
N TYR A 116 -8.59 16.81 0.33
CA TYR A 116 -8.49 18.28 0.40
C TYR A 116 -7.06 18.69 0.73
N SER A 117 -6.58 19.73 0.07
CA SER A 117 -5.25 20.31 0.31
C SER A 117 -5.39 21.69 0.94
N TRP A 118 -4.53 22.01 1.91
CA TRP A 118 -4.53 23.29 2.60
C TRP A 118 -3.87 24.37 1.75
N TYR A 119 -4.57 25.47 1.53
CA TYR A 119 -4.03 26.67 0.89
C TYR A 119 -3.91 27.79 1.91
N ASP A 120 -2.69 27.99 2.40
CA ASP A 120 -2.41 28.85 3.55
C ASP A 120 -2.69 30.33 3.27
N LYS A 121 -2.36 30.84 2.07
CA LYS A 121 -2.58 32.25 1.71
C LYS A 121 -4.03 32.68 1.82
N GLU A 122 -4.97 31.79 1.60
CA GLU A 122 -6.40 32.05 1.70
C GLU A 122 -7.03 31.42 2.96
N GLY A 123 -6.26 30.68 3.75
CA GLY A 123 -6.72 30.03 4.97
C GLY A 123 -7.84 29.03 4.76
N LYS A 124 -7.84 28.32 3.59
CA LYS A 124 -8.93 27.41 3.20
C LYS A 124 -8.44 26.05 2.73
N TRP A 125 -9.34 25.09 2.80
CA TRP A 125 -9.17 23.77 2.18
C TRP A 125 -9.68 23.80 0.74
N GLU A 126 -8.87 23.39 -0.21
CA GLU A 126 -9.27 23.20 -1.60
C GLU A 126 -9.46 21.70 -1.87
N LYS A 127 -10.58 21.34 -2.49
CA LYS A 127 -10.89 19.95 -2.87
C LYS A 127 -9.91 19.47 -3.93
N GLY A 128 -9.36 18.29 -3.75
CA GLY A 128 -8.25 17.78 -4.54
C GLY A 128 -6.97 18.56 -4.23
N GLY A 129 -6.62 19.49 -5.09
CA GLY A 129 -5.37 20.25 -4.99
C GLY A 129 -4.14 19.38 -5.19
N MET A 130 -2.95 19.98 -5.25
CA MET A 130 -1.69 19.27 -5.43
C MET A 130 -1.75 18.17 -6.52
N GLY A 131 -2.33 18.45 -7.67
CA GLY A 131 -2.52 17.48 -8.76
C GLY A 131 -1.20 16.83 -9.19
N GLY A 132 -1.25 15.51 -9.45
CA GLY A 132 -0.07 14.71 -9.80
C GLY A 132 0.80 14.25 -8.63
N TRP A 133 0.46 14.62 -7.41
CA TRP A 133 1.28 14.43 -6.19
C TRP A 133 0.86 13.26 -5.34
N ASP A 134 -0.27 12.63 -5.61
CA ASP A 134 -0.81 11.56 -4.78
C ASP A 134 0.17 10.39 -4.64
N SER A 135 0.88 10.04 -5.69
CA SER A 135 1.90 8.99 -5.65
C SER A 135 3.13 9.39 -4.80
N LYS A 136 3.59 10.64 -4.92
CA LYS A 136 4.73 11.13 -4.13
C LYS A 136 4.39 11.23 -2.65
N ILE A 137 3.23 11.79 -2.32
CA ILE A 137 2.76 11.88 -0.93
C ILE A 137 2.56 10.47 -0.35
N ALA A 138 1.94 9.56 -1.11
CA ALA A 138 1.77 8.18 -0.69
C ALA A 138 3.11 7.49 -0.40
N SER A 139 4.15 7.75 -1.21
CA SER A 139 5.50 7.20 -0.97
C SER A 139 6.19 7.75 0.29
N CYS A 140 5.74 8.88 0.81
CA CYS A 140 6.26 9.47 2.06
C CYS A 140 5.50 9.01 3.31
N ILE A 141 4.41 8.26 3.15
CA ILE A 141 3.65 7.70 4.27
C ILE A 141 4.12 6.26 4.48
N PRO A 142 4.71 5.93 5.64
CA PRO A 142 5.09 4.55 5.93
C PRO A 142 3.88 3.62 5.86
N VAL A 143 4.04 2.49 5.18
CA VAL A 143 2.99 1.47 5.12
C VAL A 143 2.76 0.93 6.54
N PRO A 144 1.53 0.99 7.07
CA PRO A 144 1.27 0.53 8.43
C PRO A 144 1.41 -0.99 8.54
N LEU A 145 2.40 -1.44 9.33
CA LEU A 145 2.54 -2.83 9.74
C LEU A 145 1.98 -2.99 11.15
N LYS A 146 0.82 -3.62 11.25
CA LYS A 146 0.22 -3.90 12.56
C LYS A 146 0.75 -5.22 13.12
N ILE A 147 1.42 -5.15 14.26
CA ILE A 147 1.87 -6.30 15.04
C ILE A 147 0.94 -6.43 16.25
N SER A 148 0.28 -7.58 16.36
CA SER A 148 -0.56 -7.90 17.50
C SER A 148 0.20 -8.79 18.50
N PRO A 149 -0.03 -8.65 19.82
CA PRO A 149 0.51 -9.60 20.81
C PRO A 149 0.05 -11.06 20.59
N PHE A 150 -0.96 -11.27 19.77
CA PHE A 150 -1.51 -12.58 19.43
C PHE A 150 -1.03 -13.12 18.08
N ASP A 151 -0.23 -12.34 17.33
CA ASP A 151 0.39 -12.82 16.10
C ASP A 151 1.45 -13.85 16.46
N ASP A 152 1.45 -15.01 15.79
CA ASP A 152 2.53 -15.97 15.91
C ASP A 152 3.78 -15.49 15.13
N SER A 153 4.93 -16.10 15.45
CA SER A 153 6.20 -15.72 14.84
C SER A 153 6.22 -15.90 13.32
N ILE A 154 5.53 -16.92 12.80
CA ILE A 154 5.45 -17.22 11.36
C ILE A 154 4.62 -16.15 10.63
N GLN A 155 3.49 -15.75 11.21
CA GLN A 155 2.67 -14.67 10.65
C GLN A 155 3.41 -13.34 10.61
N LEU A 156 4.18 -13.04 11.65
CA LEU A 156 4.99 -11.84 11.72
C LEU A 156 6.11 -11.86 10.67
N GLU A 157 6.83 -12.98 10.55
CA GLU A 157 7.85 -13.17 9.53
C GLU A 157 7.29 -12.95 8.12
N ASN A 158 6.16 -13.58 7.79
CA ASN A 158 5.51 -13.42 6.51
C ASN A 158 5.13 -11.95 6.21
N LYS A 159 4.58 -11.23 7.20
CA LYS A 159 4.26 -9.79 7.06
C LYS A 159 5.50 -8.94 6.77
N ILE A 160 6.61 -9.22 7.47
CA ILE A 160 7.88 -8.49 7.27
C ILE A 160 8.46 -8.79 5.89
N VAL A 161 8.49 -10.06 5.49
CA VAL A 161 8.99 -10.49 4.17
C VAL A 161 8.15 -9.86 3.05
N GLU A 162 6.82 -9.83 3.19
CA GLU A 162 5.93 -9.19 2.23
C GLU A 162 6.20 -7.68 2.08
N LEU A 163 6.42 -6.97 3.19
CA LEU A 163 6.78 -5.55 3.15
C LEU A 163 8.12 -5.31 2.46
N LEU A 164 9.15 -6.07 2.82
CA LEU A 164 10.46 -5.96 2.20
C LEU A 164 10.38 -6.26 0.71
N THR A 165 9.67 -7.31 0.34
CA THR A 165 9.46 -7.72 -1.05
C THR A 165 8.72 -6.63 -1.85
N SER A 166 7.68 -6.02 -1.27
CA SER A 166 6.92 -4.95 -1.94
C SER A 166 7.77 -3.69 -2.16
N ALA A 167 8.59 -3.31 -1.18
CA ALA A 167 9.51 -2.17 -1.29
C ALA A 167 10.58 -2.41 -2.38
N VAL A 168 11.13 -3.61 -2.45
CA VAL A 168 12.10 -3.97 -3.50
C VAL A 168 11.43 -3.98 -4.88
N LYS A 169 10.20 -4.50 -5.00
CA LYS A 169 9.42 -4.49 -6.24
C LYS A 169 9.20 -3.09 -6.78
N GLU A 170 8.84 -2.16 -5.91
CA GLU A 170 8.56 -0.78 -6.30
C GLU A 170 9.83 -0.09 -6.81
N ASN A 171 10.96 -0.33 -6.15
CA ASN A 171 12.27 0.15 -6.59
C ASN A 171 12.70 -0.46 -7.93
N VAL A 172 12.48 -1.76 -8.14
CA VAL A 172 12.82 -2.44 -9.41
C VAL A 172 11.92 -2.00 -10.56
N LYS A 173 10.64 -1.71 -10.31
CA LYS A 173 9.72 -1.19 -11.34
C LYS A 173 10.02 0.24 -11.75
N ASN A 174 10.48 1.07 -10.82
CA ASN A 174 10.81 2.47 -11.08
C ASN A 174 12.16 2.67 -11.75
N ASP A 175 13.06 1.69 -11.63
CA ASP A 175 14.34 1.70 -12.31
C ASP A 175 14.19 0.90 -13.63
N GLN A 176 14.44 1.53 -14.78
CA GLN A 176 14.64 0.83 -16.07
C GLN A 176 15.97 0.03 -16.02
N SER A 177 16.18 -0.66 -14.92
CA SER A 177 17.43 -1.26 -14.52
C SER A 177 17.73 -2.50 -15.35
N LYS A 178 19.00 -2.86 -15.38
CA LYS A 178 19.49 -4.12 -15.93
C LYS A 178 18.73 -5.34 -15.40
N VAL A 179 18.15 -5.24 -14.17
CA VAL A 179 17.40 -6.31 -13.51
C VAL A 179 16.06 -6.58 -14.20
N ALA A 180 15.30 -5.55 -14.59
CA ALA A 180 14.05 -5.72 -15.35
C ALA A 180 14.31 -6.39 -16.71
N LYS A 181 15.36 -5.96 -17.42
CA LYS A 181 15.76 -6.58 -18.69
C LYS A 181 16.20 -8.03 -18.55
N LEU A 182 16.95 -8.34 -17.48
CA LEU A 182 17.37 -9.72 -17.20
C LEU A 182 16.17 -10.61 -16.86
N LEU A 183 15.19 -10.11 -16.13
CA LEU A 183 13.95 -10.85 -15.84
C LEU A 183 13.12 -11.13 -17.09
N ASP A 184 13.02 -10.17 -18.01
CA ASP A 184 12.38 -10.38 -19.30
C ASP A 184 13.12 -11.46 -20.11
N GLN A 185 14.43 -11.42 -20.17
CA GLN A 185 15.24 -12.45 -20.84
C GLN A 185 15.07 -13.85 -20.22
N VAL A 186 15.00 -13.95 -18.88
CA VAL A 186 14.76 -15.22 -18.17
C VAL A 186 13.35 -15.74 -18.46
N ASN A 187 12.34 -14.87 -18.51
CA ASN A 187 10.97 -15.25 -18.87
C ASN A 187 10.86 -15.71 -20.35
N ASP A 188 11.57 -15.04 -21.26
CA ASP A 188 11.61 -15.44 -22.67
C ASP A 188 12.26 -16.82 -22.82
N LEU A 189 13.37 -17.06 -22.12
CA LEU A 189 14.04 -18.37 -22.10
C LEU A 189 13.13 -19.46 -21.52
N ALA A 190 12.44 -19.16 -20.41
CA ALA A 190 11.48 -20.10 -19.81
C ALA A 190 10.34 -20.47 -20.77
N ASN A 191 9.84 -19.48 -21.54
CA ASN A 191 8.82 -19.72 -22.56
C ASN A 191 9.34 -20.57 -23.73
N GLU A 192 10.59 -20.41 -24.11
CA GLU A 192 11.22 -21.20 -25.16
C GLU A 192 11.42 -22.65 -24.75
N VAL A 193 11.92 -22.88 -23.53
CA VAL A 193 12.01 -24.22 -22.92
C VAL A 193 10.63 -24.87 -22.78
N LYS A 194 9.60 -24.12 -22.40
CA LYS A 194 8.21 -24.58 -22.33
C LYS A 194 7.71 -25.09 -23.69
N LYS A 195 8.01 -24.37 -24.78
CA LYS A 195 7.63 -24.82 -26.15
C LYS A 195 8.31 -26.11 -26.51
N GLN A 196 9.61 -26.26 -26.26
CA GLN A 196 10.37 -27.47 -26.54
C GLN A 196 9.82 -28.69 -25.76
N ILE A 197 9.55 -28.48 -24.45
CA ILE A 197 8.96 -29.55 -23.62
C ILE A 197 7.55 -29.89 -24.09
N ALA A 198 6.73 -28.92 -24.50
CA ALA A 198 5.38 -29.18 -25.03
C ALA A 198 5.41 -30.03 -26.30
N GLU A 199 6.38 -29.83 -27.21
CA GLU A 199 6.52 -30.63 -28.40
C GLU A 199 6.90 -32.07 -28.07
N GLU A 200 7.80 -32.31 -27.13
CA GLU A 200 8.15 -33.66 -26.69
C GLU A 200 7.04 -34.37 -25.92
N LEU A 201 6.34 -33.61 -25.04
CA LEU A 201 5.17 -34.15 -24.33
C LEU A 201 4.06 -34.53 -25.31
N ASN A 202 3.77 -33.74 -26.33
CA ASN A 202 2.76 -34.05 -27.32
C ASN A 202 3.11 -35.32 -28.10
N LYS A 203 4.38 -35.54 -28.45
CA LYS A 203 4.83 -36.78 -29.07
C LYS A 203 4.65 -38.02 -28.16
N THR A 204 4.97 -37.83 -26.87
CA THR A 204 4.84 -38.90 -25.86
C THR A 204 3.36 -39.16 -25.56
N THR A 205 2.54 -38.13 -25.40
CA THR A 205 1.09 -38.27 -25.21
C THR A 205 0.42 -38.98 -26.38
N SER A 206 0.80 -38.65 -27.63
CA SER A 206 0.27 -39.31 -28.82
C SER A 206 0.62 -40.79 -28.86
N ARG A 207 1.84 -41.17 -28.42
CA ARG A 207 2.22 -42.59 -28.30
C ARG A 207 1.44 -43.30 -27.20
N LEU A 208 1.29 -42.71 -26.05
CA LEU A 208 0.50 -43.23 -24.93
C LEU A 208 -0.98 -43.38 -25.32
N GLN A 209 -1.55 -42.38 -25.98
CA GLN A 209 -2.93 -42.42 -26.47
C GLN A 209 -3.17 -43.56 -27.42
N LYS A 210 -2.22 -43.81 -28.37
CA LYS A 210 -2.33 -44.94 -29.32
C LYS A 210 -2.34 -46.26 -28.58
N ASN A 211 -1.46 -46.45 -27.60
CA ASN A 211 -1.41 -47.69 -26.82
C ASN A 211 -2.63 -47.86 -25.89
N LEU A 212 -3.15 -46.77 -25.33
CA LEU A 212 -4.34 -46.77 -24.50
C LEU A 212 -5.61 -47.08 -25.31
N ASN A 213 -5.74 -46.56 -26.52
CA ASN A 213 -6.90 -46.82 -27.40
C ASN A 213 -7.03 -48.29 -27.81
N GLU A 214 -5.93 -49.06 -27.79
CA GLU A 214 -5.97 -50.50 -28.03
C GLU A 214 -6.65 -51.26 -26.88
N VAL A 215 -6.62 -50.72 -25.66
CA VAL A 215 -7.16 -51.36 -24.45
C VAL A 215 -8.41 -50.63 -23.93
N PHE A 216 -8.44 -49.28 -24.03
CA PHE A 216 -9.50 -48.40 -23.53
C PHE A 216 -9.87 -47.33 -24.56
N PRO A 217 -10.67 -47.63 -25.57
CA PRO A 217 -10.95 -46.74 -26.70
C PRO A 217 -11.71 -45.46 -26.37
N GLU A 218 -12.34 -45.39 -25.21
CA GLU A 218 -13.12 -44.18 -24.78
C GLU A 218 -12.35 -43.22 -23.87
N HIS A 219 -11.05 -43.48 -23.59
CA HIS A 219 -10.25 -42.65 -22.68
C HIS A 219 -9.26 -41.78 -23.43
N ASN A 220 -9.33 -40.45 -23.19
CA ASN A 220 -8.37 -39.50 -23.72
C ASN A 220 -7.38 -39.10 -22.64
N VAL A 221 -6.10 -39.02 -22.97
CA VAL A 221 -5.05 -38.48 -22.10
C VAL A 221 -4.59 -37.14 -22.65
N ASP A 222 -4.70 -36.09 -21.82
CA ASP A 222 -4.16 -34.80 -22.14
C ASP A 222 -3.11 -34.42 -21.07
N ILE A 223 -1.89 -34.14 -21.49
CA ILE A 223 -0.78 -33.76 -20.65
C ILE A 223 -0.28 -32.40 -21.13
N ALA A 224 -0.56 -31.34 -20.36
CA ALA A 224 -0.08 -30.01 -20.67
C ALA A 224 0.97 -29.57 -19.63
N PRO A 225 2.13 -29.02 -20.06
CA PRO A 225 3.09 -28.48 -19.15
C PRO A 225 2.52 -27.17 -18.52
N GLN A 226 2.44 -27.11 -17.20
CA GLN A 226 2.18 -25.89 -16.47
C GLN A 226 3.52 -25.24 -16.12
N ALA A 227 3.81 -24.09 -16.71
CA ALA A 227 4.92 -23.23 -16.28
C ALA A 227 4.33 -21.87 -15.95
N ASP A 228 4.44 -21.50 -14.69
CA ASP A 228 4.09 -20.16 -14.24
C ASP A 228 5.13 -19.17 -14.72
N LYS A 229 4.69 -17.93 -14.98
CA LYS A 229 5.59 -16.82 -15.26
C LYS A 229 6.52 -16.62 -14.06
N ILE A 230 7.83 -16.50 -14.32
CA ILE A 230 8.77 -16.18 -13.26
C ILE A 230 8.58 -14.72 -12.88
N GLU A 231 8.14 -14.49 -11.65
CA GLU A 231 7.90 -13.17 -11.09
C GLU A 231 8.98 -12.87 -10.04
N VAL A 232 9.36 -11.59 -9.92
CA VAL A 232 10.34 -11.12 -8.90
C VAL A 232 9.95 -11.59 -7.52
N ASP A 233 8.65 -11.64 -7.25
CA ASP A 233 8.04 -12.06 -6.00
C ASP A 233 8.41 -13.46 -5.59
N LYS A 234 8.32 -14.38 -6.55
CA LYS A 234 8.63 -15.81 -6.32
C LYS A 234 10.12 -16.03 -6.08
N ILE A 235 10.99 -15.24 -6.76
CA ILE A 235 12.43 -15.32 -6.56
C ILE A 235 12.81 -14.78 -5.17
N LEU A 236 12.25 -13.65 -4.77
CA LEU A 236 12.56 -13.04 -3.47
C LEU A 236 11.97 -13.83 -2.30
N ALA A 237 10.74 -14.35 -2.44
CA ALA A 237 10.09 -15.15 -1.40
C ALA A 237 10.81 -16.50 -1.14
N THR A 238 11.38 -17.13 -2.18
CA THR A 238 12.11 -18.42 -2.03
C THR A 238 13.51 -18.27 -1.45
N GLY A 239 14.10 -17.08 -1.51
CA GLY A 239 15.46 -16.83 -1.04
C GLY A 239 15.58 -16.07 0.30
N THR A 240 14.46 -15.60 0.88
CA THR A 240 14.49 -14.74 2.06
C THR A 240 13.98 -15.49 3.28
N HIS A 241 14.90 -15.81 4.18
CA HIS A 241 14.59 -16.29 5.53
C HIS A 241 15.19 -15.32 6.53
N LEU A 242 14.44 -14.97 7.58
CA LEU A 242 14.95 -14.21 8.71
C LEU A 242 15.68 -15.20 9.65
N ASN A 243 16.98 -14.96 9.88
CA ASN A 243 17.81 -15.70 10.84
C ASN A 243 17.66 -15.09 12.23
#